data_db7ad98e3814df39ebd54f294bad0d6f
#
_entry.id   db7ad98e3814df39ebd54f294bad0d6f
#
_cell.length_a   1.000
_cell.length_b   1.000
_cell.length_c   1.000
_cell.angle_alpha   90.00
_cell.angle_beta   90.00
_cell.angle_gamma   90.00
#
_symmetry.space_group_name_H-M   'P 1'
#
loop_
_entity.id
_entity.type
_entity.pdbx_description
1 polymer ?
#
loop_
_entity_poly.entity_id
_entity_poly.type
_entity_poly.pdbx_seq_one_letter_code
_entity_poly.pdbx_strand_id
1 'polypeptide(L)'
;MITNDFEKLVKEFPKLYKKTSTGAIQEWQVSVMTVNDDPIIVNNYGQVGGKIQESIEKVLEGKNTGRSNATTALEQAEAQAKARWEKQLKKGYAQTIEDAQAGVTDDVIEGGVFPILAHKYAEQGHKIKFPALAQPKLDGHRCTSQRDVDTTIVNEHLSKSVLSVSLWSRTRKPITGLPHINTAIERASLRIGFDFERLDGELYHHDYRNNFEDLTSFIRQEEPKEGHEVVQYHVYDIPDENLTNKERYDILESLRPVFENTPIKIVETVIVNNEDELYAYLDDCLARGYEGCMARNMDGKYENKRSYDLQKLKKFDDDEFRIVDIKVGNKGSMAGKAVFICEKYRDEQPLPKGETFDCKLRGNMDELTKYAEDPSLVIGKILTVKFQGYTKYGKPRFPVGERFRIEL
;
A
#
# COMPACT_ATOMS: atom_id res chain seq x y z
N MET A 1 -26.41 -41.50 -7.96
CA MET A 1 -26.18 -40.78 -9.23
C MET A 1 -24.85 -40.06 -9.08
N ILE A 2 -23.84 -40.52 -9.83
CA ILE A 2 -22.53 -39.86 -9.86
C ILE A 2 -22.73 -38.66 -10.77
N THR A 3 -22.78 -37.45 -10.20
CA THR A 3 -22.69 -36.21 -10.99
C THR A 3 -21.27 -36.14 -11.52
N ASN A 4 -21.10 -36.41 -12.81
CA ASN A 4 -19.87 -36.09 -13.52
C ASN A 4 -19.78 -34.56 -13.61
N ASP A 5 -19.12 -33.94 -12.66
CA ASP A 5 -18.72 -32.53 -12.77
C ASP A 5 -17.72 -32.42 -13.91
N PHE A 6 -18.13 -31.82 -15.03
CA PHE A 6 -17.24 -31.57 -16.16
C PHE A 6 -16.35 -30.38 -15.84
N GLU A 7 -15.14 -30.67 -15.35
CA GLU A 7 -14.10 -29.67 -15.20
C GLU A 7 -13.40 -29.44 -16.54
N LYS A 8 -13.33 -28.20 -16.98
CA LYS A 8 -12.65 -27.83 -18.24
C LYS A 8 -11.65 -26.71 -17.96
N LEU A 9 -10.39 -26.94 -18.29
CA LEU A 9 -9.37 -25.90 -18.30
C LEU A 9 -9.66 -24.89 -19.43
N VAL A 10 -9.79 -23.61 -19.07
CA VAL A 10 -9.99 -22.50 -20.00
C VAL A 10 -8.67 -21.79 -20.27
N LYS A 11 -7.91 -21.48 -19.23
CA LYS A 11 -6.65 -20.76 -19.35
C LYS A 11 -5.72 -21.08 -18.20
N GLU A 12 -4.47 -21.34 -18.51
CA GLU A 12 -3.42 -21.54 -17.54
C GLU A 12 -2.33 -20.48 -17.72
N PHE A 13 -1.88 -19.87 -16.61
CA PHE A 13 -0.76 -18.94 -16.62
C PHE A 13 0.53 -19.68 -16.29
N PRO A 14 1.69 -19.20 -16.80
CA PRO A 14 2.98 -19.79 -16.47
C PRO A 14 3.21 -19.89 -14.96
N LYS A 15 3.86 -20.99 -14.53
CA LYS A 15 4.31 -21.10 -13.14
C LYS A 15 5.31 -20.01 -12.78
N LEU A 16 5.24 -19.60 -11.56
CA LEU A 16 6.15 -18.60 -10.98
C LEU A 16 6.86 -19.19 -9.77
N TYR A 17 8.12 -18.82 -9.59
CA TYR A 17 9.03 -19.34 -8.57
C TYR A 17 9.62 -18.22 -7.73
N LYS A 18 9.87 -18.48 -6.45
CA LYS A 18 10.51 -17.52 -5.56
C LYS A 18 11.35 -18.20 -4.49
N LYS A 19 12.58 -17.71 -4.30
CA LYS A 19 13.45 -18.14 -3.20
C LYS A 19 12.94 -17.55 -1.88
N THR A 20 12.75 -18.40 -0.88
CA THR A 20 12.40 -17.99 0.48
C THR A 20 13.64 -17.48 1.24
N SER A 21 13.41 -16.84 2.38
CA SER A 21 14.51 -16.43 3.28
C SER A 21 15.32 -17.60 3.83
N THR A 22 14.78 -18.82 3.81
CA THR A 22 15.44 -20.05 4.23
C THR A 22 16.16 -20.76 3.06
N GLY A 23 16.12 -20.20 1.86
CA GLY A 23 16.79 -20.75 0.66
C GLY A 23 15.95 -21.76 -0.15
N ALA A 24 14.79 -22.18 0.34
CA ALA A 24 13.87 -23.05 -0.39
C ALA A 24 13.21 -22.30 -1.56
N ILE A 25 12.82 -23.01 -2.62
CA ILE A 25 12.09 -22.44 -3.75
C ILE A 25 10.59 -22.73 -3.57
N GLN A 26 9.79 -21.69 -3.57
CA GLN A 26 8.32 -21.77 -3.68
C GLN A 26 7.89 -21.72 -5.13
N GLU A 27 6.84 -22.46 -5.47
CA GLU A 27 6.14 -22.36 -6.75
C GLU A 27 4.72 -21.85 -6.54
N TRP A 28 4.20 -21.14 -7.53
CA TRP A 28 2.85 -20.61 -7.56
C TRP A 28 2.32 -20.59 -8.98
N GLN A 29 1.07 -20.99 -9.17
CA GLN A 29 0.40 -20.99 -10.47
C GLN A 29 -1.07 -20.60 -10.31
N VAL A 30 -1.62 -19.95 -11.32
CA VAL A 30 -3.05 -19.64 -11.40
C VAL A 30 -3.60 -20.13 -12.73
N SER A 31 -4.79 -20.71 -12.68
CA SER A 31 -5.55 -21.13 -13.86
C SER A 31 -7.02 -20.72 -13.75
N VAL A 32 -7.69 -20.64 -14.88
CA VAL A 32 -9.13 -20.46 -14.99
C VAL A 32 -9.71 -21.76 -15.53
N MET A 33 -10.69 -22.28 -14.84
CA MET A 33 -11.41 -23.48 -15.20
C MET A 33 -12.91 -23.21 -15.20
N THR A 34 -13.70 -24.08 -15.79
CA THR A 34 -15.15 -24.11 -15.60
C THR A 34 -15.56 -25.43 -14.98
N VAL A 35 -16.51 -25.37 -14.04
CA VAL A 35 -17.17 -26.54 -13.45
C VAL A 35 -18.66 -26.40 -13.73
N ASN A 36 -19.21 -27.27 -14.54
CA ASN A 36 -20.59 -27.16 -15.01
C ASN A 36 -20.91 -25.79 -15.64
N ASP A 37 -20.00 -25.27 -16.46
CA ASP A 37 -19.98 -23.94 -17.09
C ASP A 37 -19.79 -22.75 -16.16
N ASP A 38 -19.74 -22.94 -14.84
CA ASP A 38 -19.41 -21.87 -13.88
C ASP A 38 -17.90 -21.62 -13.86
N PRO A 39 -17.43 -20.37 -14.11
CA PRO A 39 -16.02 -20.04 -14.06
C PRO A 39 -15.46 -20.07 -12.64
N ILE A 40 -14.31 -20.72 -12.48
CA ILE A 40 -13.52 -20.75 -11.25
C ILE A 40 -12.08 -20.32 -11.51
N ILE A 41 -11.45 -19.70 -10.52
CA ILE A 41 -10.02 -19.41 -10.50
C ILE A 41 -9.37 -20.37 -9.50
N VAL A 42 -8.41 -21.14 -9.97
CA VAL A 42 -7.64 -22.09 -9.18
C VAL A 42 -6.24 -21.55 -8.97
N ASN A 43 -5.77 -21.48 -7.72
CA ASN A 43 -4.38 -21.14 -7.39
C ASN A 43 -3.71 -22.35 -6.75
N ASN A 44 -2.61 -22.79 -7.33
CA ASN A 44 -1.75 -23.84 -6.81
C ASN A 44 -0.46 -23.22 -6.27
N TYR A 45 -0.07 -23.56 -5.05
CA TYR A 45 1.14 -23.01 -4.44
C TYR A 45 1.74 -23.96 -3.41
N GLY A 46 3.06 -23.93 -3.29
CA GLY A 46 3.78 -24.77 -2.35
C GLY A 46 5.29 -24.62 -2.50
N GLN A 47 6.01 -25.52 -1.89
CA GLN A 47 7.46 -25.64 -2.09
C GLN A 47 7.71 -26.59 -3.26
N VAL A 48 8.63 -26.26 -4.14
CA VAL A 48 9.05 -27.14 -5.24
C VAL A 48 9.48 -28.50 -4.72
N GLY A 49 8.86 -29.57 -5.21
CA GLY A 49 9.06 -30.93 -4.74
C GLY A 49 8.37 -31.27 -3.40
N GLY A 50 7.62 -30.33 -2.83
CA GLY A 50 6.84 -30.50 -1.61
C GLY A 50 5.34 -30.66 -1.86
N LYS A 51 4.55 -30.51 -0.79
CA LYS A 51 3.09 -30.58 -0.87
C LYS A 51 2.55 -29.28 -1.50
N ILE A 52 1.82 -29.42 -2.60
CA ILE A 52 1.11 -28.32 -3.25
C ILE A 52 -0.25 -28.13 -2.57
N GLN A 53 -0.56 -26.89 -2.23
CA GLN A 53 -1.84 -26.44 -1.74
C GLN A 53 -2.65 -25.86 -2.88
N GLU A 54 -3.96 -26.03 -2.82
CA GLU A 54 -4.89 -25.48 -3.79
C GLU A 54 -5.89 -24.53 -3.13
N SER A 55 -6.24 -23.45 -3.82
CA SER A 55 -7.37 -22.62 -3.44
C SER A 55 -8.23 -22.30 -4.66
N ILE A 56 -9.54 -22.46 -4.50
CA ILE A 56 -10.52 -22.29 -5.55
C ILE A 56 -11.43 -21.10 -5.20
N GLU A 57 -11.71 -20.25 -6.19
CA GLU A 57 -12.65 -19.13 -6.07
C GLU A 57 -13.61 -19.12 -7.26
N LYS A 58 -14.92 -19.13 -6.99
CA LYS A 58 -15.95 -19.01 -8.03
C LYS A 58 -16.11 -17.55 -8.47
N VAL A 59 -16.32 -17.32 -9.76
CA VAL A 59 -16.62 -16.01 -10.33
C VAL A 59 -18.00 -16.09 -10.96
N LEU A 60 -19.02 -15.69 -10.22
CA LEU A 60 -20.42 -15.88 -10.62
C LEU A 60 -20.94 -14.78 -11.55
N GLU A 61 -20.32 -13.60 -11.54
CA GLU A 61 -20.79 -12.42 -12.27
C GLU A 61 -19.65 -11.67 -12.95
N GLY A 62 -19.95 -11.06 -14.09
CA GLY A 62 -19.09 -10.08 -14.74
C GLY A 62 -19.15 -8.72 -14.05
N LYS A 63 -18.44 -7.73 -14.59
CA LYS A 63 -18.45 -6.34 -14.13
C LYS A 63 -19.04 -5.41 -15.17
N ASN A 64 -19.42 -4.19 -14.72
CA ASN A 64 -19.89 -3.11 -15.58
C ASN A 64 -21.10 -3.46 -16.45
N THR A 65 -21.99 -4.29 -15.99
CA THR A 65 -23.22 -4.69 -16.70
C THR A 65 -23.97 -3.45 -17.21
N GLY A 66 -24.32 -3.43 -18.49
CA GLY A 66 -24.99 -2.30 -19.15
C GLY A 66 -24.07 -1.16 -19.62
N ARG A 67 -22.74 -1.33 -19.54
CA ARG A 67 -21.75 -0.36 -20.05
C ARG A 67 -20.97 -0.96 -21.23
N SER A 68 -20.32 -0.12 -22.03
CA SER A 68 -19.52 -0.56 -23.19
C SER A 68 -18.33 -1.47 -22.82
N ASN A 69 -17.91 -1.46 -21.56
CA ASN A 69 -16.85 -2.29 -21.00
C ASN A 69 -17.42 -3.39 -20.06
N ALA A 70 -18.64 -3.84 -20.28
CA ALA A 70 -19.21 -4.97 -19.56
C ALA A 70 -18.41 -6.26 -19.85
N THR A 71 -18.23 -7.08 -18.82
CA THR A 71 -17.57 -8.37 -18.92
C THR A 71 -18.54 -9.48 -18.51
N THR A 72 -18.41 -10.65 -19.13
CA THR A 72 -19.02 -11.89 -18.67
C THR A 72 -18.31 -12.42 -17.41
N ALA A 73 -18.90 -13.39 -16.73
CA ALA A 73 -18.27 -14.05 -15.59
C ALA A 73 -16.91 -14.69 -15.97
N LEU A 74 -16.85 -15.32 -17.17
CA LEU A 74 -15.62 -15.94 -17.66
C LEU A 74 -14.53 -14.91 -17.97
N GLU A 75 -14.84 -13.85 -18.70
CA GLU A 75 -13.89 -12.75 -18.99
C GLU A 75 -13.42 -12.09 -17.69
N GLN A 76 -14.31 -11.97 -16.71
CA GLN A 76 -13.95 -11.44 -15.40
C GLN A 76 -13.01 -12.40 -14.63
N ALA A 77 -13.21 -13.71 -14.74
CA ALA A 77 -12.32 -14.72 -14.17
C ALA A 77 -10.91 -14.65 -14.79
N GLU A 78 -10.84 -14.55 -16.14
CA GLU A 78 -9.57 -14.41 -16.86
C GLU A 78 -8.83 -13.11 -16.48
N ALA A 79 -9.54 -11.99 -16.43
CA ALA A 79 -8.97 -10.71 -16.01
C ALA A 79 -8.45 -10.75 -14.58
N GLN A 80 -9.18 -11.39 -13.66
CA GLN A 80 -8.75 -11.55 -12.26
C GLN A 80 -7.54 -12.49 -12.14
N ALA A 81 -7.52 -13.61 -12.89
CA ALA A 81 -6.39 -14.54 -12.88
C ALA A 81 -5.12 -13.87 -13.42
N LYS A 82 -5.22 -13.12 -14.54
CA LYS A 82 -4.13 -12.31 -15.07
C LYS A 82 -3.60 -11.30 -14.06
N ALA A 83 -4.49 -10.55 -13.41
CA ALA A 83 -4.09 -9.59 -12.39
C ALA A 83 -3.39 -10.24 -11.18
N ARG A 84 -3.78 -11.48 -10.80
CA ARG A 84 -3.10 -12.25 -9.75
C ARG A 84 -1.72 -12.68 -10.18
N TRP A 85 -1.56 -13.15 -11.41
CA TRP A 85 -0.29 -13.57 -11.98
C TRP A 85 0.69 -12.40 -12.04
N GLU A 86 0.29 -11.26 -12.60
CA GLU A 86 1.09 -10.03 -12.62
C GLU A 86 1.43 -9.54 -11.20
N LYS A 87 0.51 -9.69 -10.24
CA LYS A 87 0.76 -9.33 -8.83
C LYS A 87 1.81 -10.22 -8.18
N GLN A 88 1.93 -11.49 -8.56
CA GLN A 88 2.98 -12.36 -8.03
C GLN A 88 4.35 -12.02 -8.63
N LEU A 89 4.43 -11.73 -9.93
CA LEU A 89 5.66 -11.18 -10.54
C LEU A 89 6.13 -9.93 -9.76
N LYS A 90 5.22 -8.98 -9.51
CA LYS A 90 5.49 -7.78 -8.69
C LYS A 90 5.90 -8.05 -7.25
N LYS A 91 5.73 -9.27 -6.74
CA LYS A 91 6.23 -9.69 -5.43
C LYS A 91 7.60 -10.36 -5.50
N GLY A 92 8.25 -10.31 -6.65
CA GLY A 92 9.56 -10.89 -6.89
C GLY A 92 9.53 -12.39 -7.12
N TYR A 93 8.47 -12.90 -7.77
CA TYR A 93 8.48 -14.22 -8.37
C TYR A 93 9.09 -14.12 -9.78
N ALA A 94 9.86 -15.13 -10.17
CA ALA A 94 10.45 -15.31 -11.49
C ALA A 94 9.74 -16.42 -12.26
N GLN A 95 9.87 -16.45 -13.58
CA GLN A 95 9.24 -17.47 -14.42
C GLN A 95 10.07 -18.78 -14.49
N THR A 96 11.32 -18.74 -14.05
CA THR A 96 12.18 -19.94 -13.98
C THR A 96 12.73 -20.18 -12.58
N ILE A 97 13.08 -21.43 -12.29
CA ILE A 97 13.72 -21.80 -11.00
C ILE A 97 15.10 -21.18 -10.92
N GLU A 98 15.83 -21.16 -12.02
CA GLU A 98 17.19 -20.60 -12.13
C GLU A 98 17.19 -19.12 -11.77
N ASP A 99 16.29 -18.33 -12.33
CA ASP A 99 16.13 -16.91 -12.02
C ASP A 99 15.75 -16.69 -10.56
N ALA A 100 14.81 -17.49 -10.04
CA ALA A 100 14.43 -17.43 -8.63
C ALA A 100 15.61 -17.76 -7.69
N GLN A 101 16.46 -18.72 -8.05
CA GLN A 101 17.68 -19.05 -7.30
C GLN A 101 18.72 -17.94 -7.34
N ALA A 102 18.92 -17.35 -8.52
CA ALA A 102 19.83 -16.23 -8.75
C ALA A 102 19.33 -14.89 -8.16
N GLY A 103 18.04 -14.84 -7.76
CA GLY A 103 17.41 -13.59 -7.30
C GLY A 103 17.07 -12.63 -8.43
N VAL A 104 17.15 -13.10 -9.68
CA VAL A 104 16.69 -12.36 -10.85
C VAL A 104 15.17 -12.44 -10.88
N THR A 105 14.51 -11.29 -10.82
CA THR A 105 13.06 -11.19 -10.99
C THR A 105 12.79 -10.70 -12.40
N ASP A 106 11.71 -11.19 -13.00
CA ASP A 106 11.30 -10.71 -14.32
C ASP A 106 11.10 -9.19 -14.33
N ASP A 107 11.66 -8.54 -15.35
CA ASP A 107 11.65 -7.09 -15.58
C ASP A 107 10.27 -6.53 -15.97
N VAL A 108 9.19 -7.15 -15.52
CA VAL A 108 7.82 -6.59 -15.68
C VAL A 108 7.64 -5.30 -14.89
N ILE A 109 8.64 -4.91 -14.08
CA ILE A 109 8.67 -3.65 -13.35
C ILE A 109 9.93 -2.91 -13.74
N GLU A 110 9.81 -2.05 -14.69
CA GLU A 110 10.84 -1.16 -15.21
C GLU A 110 11.17 -0.09 -14.18
N GLY A 111 12.24 -0.27 -13.43
CA GLY A 111 12.82 0.79 -12.59
C GLY A 111 12.23 0.93 -11.18
N GLY A 112 12.71 1.95 -10.45
CA GLY A 112 12.39 2.24 -9.07
C GLY A 112 12.95 1.20 -8.08
N VAL A 113 12.84 1.49 -6.79
CA VAL A 113 13.23 0.58 -5.71
C VAL A 113 12.02 0.23 -4.84
N PHE A 114 12.04 -0.93 -4.19
CA PHE A 114 11.08 -1.21 -3.13
C PHE A 114 11.40 -0.32 -1.93
N PRO A 115 10.47 0.56 -1.52
CA PRO A 115 10.74 1.43 -0.39
C PRO A 115 10.73 0.66 0.93
N ILE A 116 11.54 1.11 1.88
CA ILE A 116 11.50 0.64 3.27
C ILE A 116 10.09 0.78 3.85
N LEU A 117 9.62 -0.22 4.59
CA LEU A 117 8.30 -0.24 5.21
C LEU A 117 8.38 -0.24 6.72
N ALA A 118 7.47 0.49 7.37
CA ALA A 118 7.42 0.62 8.82
C ALA A 118 6.69 -0.54 9.50
N HIS A 119 7.18 -0.96 10.68
CA HIS A 119 6.40 -1.67 11.69
C HIS A 119 5.47 -0.72 12.46
N LYS A 120 4.56 -1.28 13.26
CA LYS A 120 3.75 -0.50 14.20
C LYS A 120 4.49 -0.39 15.53
N TYR A 121 4.61 0.82 16.06
CA TYR A 121 5.26 1.06 17.34
C TYR A 121 4.56 0.33 18.50
N ALA A 122 3.23 0.29 18.50
CA ALA A 122 2.48 -0.45 19.51
C ALA A 122 2.80 -1.96 19.59
N GLU A 123 3.36 -2.52 18.50
CA GLU A 123 3.73 -3.95 18.45
C GLU A 123 5.25 -4.17 18.61
N GLN A 124 6.07 -3.22 18.18
CA GLN A 124 7.53 -3.37 18.06
C GLN A 124 8.34 -2.21 18.68
N GLY A 125 7.71 -1.33 19.48
CA GLY A 125 8.35 -0.15 20.07
C GLY A 125 9.63 -0.44 20.82
N HIS A 126 9.70 -1.62 21.46
CA HIS A 126 10.89 -2.08 22.17
C HIS A 126 12.16 -2.25 21.29
N LYS A 127 12.01 -2.21 19.97
CA LYS A 127 13.13 -2.23 19.00
C LYS A 127 13.67 -0.83 18.67
N ILE A 128 12.96 0.24 19.05
CA ILE A 128 13.48 1.60 18.90
C ILE A 128 14.47 1.87 20.01
N LYS A 129 15.64 2.34 19.61
CA LYS A 129 16.73 2.74 20.49
C LYS A 129 16.78 4.27 20.56
N PHE A 130 16.77 4.82 21.76
CA PHE A 130 16.91 6.25 21.95
C PHE A 130 18.38 6.64 22.17
N PRO A 131 18.82 7.83 21.67
CA PRO A 131 18.05 8.80 20.93
C PRO A 131 17.66 8.29 19.54
N ALA A 132 16.47 8.70 19.07
CA ALA A 132 15.89 8.30 17.79
C ALA A 132 15.51 9.53 16.96
N LEU A 133 15.38 9.36 15.63
CA LEU A 133 14.82 10.37 14.75
C LEU A 133 13.30 10.23 14.71
N ALA A 134 12.58 11.36 14.78
CA ALA A 134 11.13 11.39 14.63
C ALA A 134 10.72 12.37 13.53
N GLN A 135 9.71 11.99 12.75
CA GLN A 135 9.19 12.71 11.59
C GLN A 135 7.65 12.71 11.62
N PRO A 136 6.96 13.76 11.13
CA PRO A 136 5.52 13.71 10.97
C PRO A 136 5.15 12.60 9.98
N LYS A 137 4.08 11.87 10.27
CA LYS A 137 3.53 10.89 9.35
C LYS A 137 2.55 11.55 8.41
N LEU A 138 2.94 11.64 7.15
CA LEU A 138 2.11 12.21 6.09
C LEU A 138 1.07 11.19 5.60
N ASP A 139 -0.10 11.67 5.24
CA ASP A 139 -1.19 10.87 4.67
C ASP A 139 -1.34 11.20 3.17
N GLY A 140 -0.41 10.70 2.38
CA GLY A 140 -0.30 10.94 0.94
C GLY A 140 -0.06 9.66 0.14
N HIS A 141 0.61 9.80 -0.98
CA HIS A 141 1.02 8.71 -1.83
C HIS A 141 2.53 8.54 -1.82
N ARG A 142 3.02 7.38 -1.35
CA ARG A 142 4.45 7.05 -1.39
C ARG A 142 4.99 7.21 -2.79
N CYS A 143 6.10 7.91 -2.89
CA CYS A 143 6.84 8.10 -4.13
C CYS A 143 8.33 7.92 -3.89
N THR A 144 9.00 7.16 -4.76
CA THR A 144 10.45 7.17 -4.88
C THR A 144 10.81 7.83 -6.21
N SER A 145 11.81 8.70 -6.23
CA SER A 145 12.39 9.22 -7.46
C SER A 145 13.67 8.49 -7.79
N GLN A 146 13.94 8.35 -9.07
CA GLN A 146 15.19 7.82 -9.58
C GLN A 146 15.70 8.75 -10.66
N ARG A 147 16.99 9.08 -10.59
CA ARG A 147 17.70 9.84 -11.60
C ARG A 147 18.34 8.88 -12.60
N ASP A 148 18.06 9.08 -13.85
CA ASP A 148 18.63 8.33 -14.95
C ASP A 148 19.51 9.28 -15.79
N VAL A 149 20.68 8.80 -16.19
CA VAL A 149 21.62 9.56 -17.04
C VAL A 149 21.85 8.76 -18.30
N ASP A 150 21.19 9.19 -19.38
CA ASP A 150 21.41 8.61 -20.70
C ASP A 150 22.57 9.36 -21.39
N THR A 151 23.61 8.65 -21.69
CA THR A 151 24.74 9.17 -22.47
C THR A 151 24.63 8.68 -23.89
N THR A 152 24.23 9.57 -24.80
CA THR A 152 24.18 9.28 -26.22
C THR A 152 25.50 9.73 -26.87
N ILE A 153 26.21 8.82 -27.52
CA ILE A 153 27.37 9.15 -28.35
C ILE A 153 26.86 9.77 -29.66
N VAL A 154 27.05 11.07 -29.81
CA VAL A 154 26.60 11.81 -31.00
C VAL A 154 27.61 11.67 -32.14
N ASN A 155 28.91 11.61 -31.83
CA ASN A 155 30.00 11.28 -32.73
C ASN A 155 31.27 10.92 -31.93
N GLU A 156 32.37 10.54 -32.58
CA GLU A 156 33.62 10.10 -31.92
C GLU A 156 34.24 11.12 -30.93
N HIS A 157 33.76 12.38 -30.94
CA HIS A 157 34.28 13.45 -30.09
C HIS A 157 33.23 14.15 -29.25
N LEU A 158 31.94 13.82 -29.41
CA LEU A 158 30.85 14.47 -28.70
C LEU A 158 29.90 13.44 -28.08
N SER A 159 29.86 13.42 -26.77
CA SER A 159 28.82 12.71 -26.01
C SER A 159 27.86 13.74 -25.42
N LYS A 160 26.55 13.48 -25.54
CA LYS A 160 25.50 14.27 -24.90
C LYS A 160 24.90 13.41 -23.78
N SER A 161 25.04 13.88 -22.55
CA SER A 161 24.33 13.26 -21.41
C SER A 161 23.01 13.99 -21.22
N VAL A 162 21.93 13.25 -21.20
CA VAL A 162 20.58 13.73 -20.87
C VAL A 162 20.25 13.23 -19.47
N LEU A 163 20.01 14.16 -18.56
CA LEU A 163 19.52 13.85 -17.23
C LEU A 163 18.01 13.76 -17.30
N SER A 164 17.44 12.67 -16.84
CA SER A 164 16.00 12.50 -16.61
C SER A 164 15.71 12.00 -15.20
N VAL A 165 14.51 12.26 -14.72
CA VAL A 165 14.03 11.79 -13.42
C VAL A 165 12.73 11.03 -13.62
N SER A 166 12.65 9.83 -13.10
CA SER A 166 11.43 9.03 -13.05
C SER A 166 10.87 8.98 -11.63
N LEU A 167 9.54 8.98 -11.53
CA LEU A 167 8.81 8.86 -10.27
C LEU A 167 8.08 7.51 -10.20
N TRP A 168 8.16 6.85 -9.05
CA TRP A 168 7.65 5.50 -8.86
C TRP A 168 6.79 5.40 -7.61
N SER A 169 5.64 4.76 -7.73
CA SER A 169 4.77 4.48 -6.58
C SER A 169 5.38 3.42 -5.64
N ARG A 170 4.79 3.24 -4.47
CA ARG A 170 5.16 2.17 -3.51
C ARG A 170 5.25 0.78 -4.13
N THR A 171 4.48 0.50 -5.17
CA THR A 171 4.45 -0.79 -5.87
C THR A 171 5.23 -0.77 -7.17
N ARG A 172 6.10 0.23 -7.34
CA ARG A 172 6.96 0.42 -8.52
C ARG A 172 6.16 0.59 -9.81
N LYS A 173 5.02 1.26 -9.76
CA LYS A 173 4.32 1.74 -10.94
C LYS A 173 4.80 3.16 -11.25
N PRO A 174 5.05 3.50 -12.51
CA PRO A 174 5.45 4.86 -12.87
C PRO A 174 4.35 5.86 -12.51
N ILE A 175 4.78 7.07 -12.15
CA ILE A 175 3.91 8.24 -11.92
C ILE A 175 4.35 9.29 -12.93
N THR A 176 3.53 9.53 -13.95
CA THR A 176 3.87 10.37 -15.11
C THR A 176 3.14 11.71 -15.10
N GLY A 177 2.03 11.80 -14.37
CA GLY A 177 1.18 13.00 -14.35
C GLY A 177 1.71 14.21 -13.57
N LEU A 178 2.98 14.20 -13.10
CA LEU A 178 3.55 15.24 -12.23
C LEU A 178 4.89 15.81 -12.76
N PRO A 179 4.96 16.30 -14.00
CA PRO A 179 6.22 16.73 -14.63
C PRO A 179 6.92 17.87 -13.90
N HIS A 180 6.20 18.69 -13.14
CA HIS A 180 6.77 19.78 -12.35
C HIS A 180 7.70 19.26 -11.22
N ILE A 181 7.42 18.08 -10.67
CA ILE A 181 8.26 17.43 -9.67
C ILE A 181 9.54 16.88 -10.32
N ASN A 182 9.41 16.17 -11.46
CA ASN A 182 10.56 15.69 -12.23
C ASN A 182 11.51 16.84 -12.56
N THR A 183 10.98 17.93 -13.17
CA THR A 183 11.74 19.11 -13.52
C THR A 183 12.41 19.78 -12.31
N ALA A 184 11.76 19.82 -11.15
CA ALA A 184 12.35 20.41 -9.94
C ALA A 184 13.55 19.60 -9.45
N ILE A 185 13.49 18.25 -9.48
CA ILE A 185 14.59 17.38 -9.08
C ILE A 185 15.74 17.47 -10.10
N GLU A 186 15.45 17.47 -11.42
CA GLU A 186 16.44 17.62 -12.49
C GLU A 186 17.23 18.94 -12.34
N ARG A 187 16.52 20.05 -12.15
CA ARG A 187 17.15 21.36 -11.95
C ARG A 187 18.02 21.41 -10.70
N ALA A 188 17.56 20.80 -9.59
CA ALA A 188 18.33 20.71 -8.37
C ALA A 188 19.62 19.90 -8.57
N SER A 189 19.54 18.75 -9.22
CA SER A 189 20.70 17.90 -9.53
C SER A 189 21.76 18.61 -10.34
N LEU A 190 21.34 19.41 -11.35
CA LEU A 190 22.26 20.19 -12.17
C LEU A 190 22.94 21.34 -11.40
N ARG A 191 22.26 21.93 -10.40
CA ARG A 191 22.78 23.08 -9.65
C ARG A 191 23.88 22.72 -8.66
N ILE A 192 23.80 21.56 -8.02
CA ILE A 192 24.68 21.21 -6.93
C ILE A 192 25.76 20.20 -7.31
N GLY A 193 25.67 19.61 -8.51
CA GLY A 193 26.60 18.53 -8.91
C GLY A 193 26.59 17.36 -7.94
N PHE A 194 25.58 17.29 -7.06
CA PHE A 194 25.48 16.29 -6.02
C PHE A 194 24.78 15.05 -6.56
N ASP A 195 25.34 13.91 -6.26
CA ASP A 195 24.94 12.62 -6.82
C ASP A 195 23.94 11.89 -5.92
N PHE A 196 22.76 12.46 -5.69
CA PHE A 196 21.68 11.65 -5.14
C PHE A 196 20.96 10.93 -6.28
N GLU A 197 21.18 9.66 -6.38
CA GLU A 197 20.56 8.82 -7.41
C GLU A 197 19.05 8.69 -7.18
N ARG A 198 18.63 8.62 -5.91
CA ARG A 198 17.26 8.33 -5.51
C ARG A 198 16.83 9.17 -4.30
N LEU A 199 15.55 9.51 -4.28
CA LEU A 199 14.88 10.10 -3.12
C LEU A 199 13.65 9.26 -2.78
N ASP A 200 13.25 9.27 -1.50
CA ASP A 200 12.08 8.57 -0.99
C ASP A 200 11.22 9.51 -0.16
N GLY A 201 9.95 9.58 -0.48
CA GLY A 201 9.05 10.57 0.10
C GLY A 201 7.57 10.26 -0.12
N GLU A 202 6.77 11.29 0.10
CA GLU A 202 5.33 11.25 -0.04
C GLU A 202 4.86 12.38 -0.97
N LEU A 203 4.04 12.06 -1.96
CA LEU A 203 3.27 13.04 -2.73
C LEU A 203 2.13 13.52 -1.85
N TYR A 204 2.19 14.78 -1.45
CA TYR A 204 1.36 15.33 -0.39
C TYR A 204 1.17 16.84 -0.56
N HIS A 205 0.13 17.38 0.02
CA HIS A 205 -0.02 18.81 0.31
C HIS A 205 -0.83 18.98 1.59
N HIS A 206 -0.33 19.76 2.53
CA HIS A 206 -0.92 19.83 3.88
C HIS A 206 -2.35 20.38 3.88
N ASP A 207 -2.70 21.29 3.00
CA ASP A 207 -4.06 21.84 2.88
C ASP A 207 -5.07 20.81 2.36
N TYR A 208 -4.58 19.73 1.70
CA TYR A 208 -5.39 18.60 1.25
C TYR A 208 -5.49 17.45 2.26
N ARG A 209 -4.98 17.61 3.50
CA ARG A 209 -4.99 16.55 4.52
C ARG A 209 -6.38 15.97 4.81
N ASN A 210 -7.44 16.76 4.61
CA ASN A 210 -8.83 16.33 4.76
C ASN A 210 -9.51 15.99 3.42
N ASN A 211 -8.82 16.13 2.30
CA ASN A 211 -9.30 15.93 0.93
C ASN A 211 -8.37 15.00 0.15
N PHE A 212 -8.03 13.87 0.74
CA PHE A 212 -7.12 12.87 0.17
C PHE A 212 -7.53 12.41 -1.24
N GLU A 213 -8.84 12.28 -1.49
CA GLU A 213 -9.36 11.87 -2.80
C GLU A 213 -9.08 12.89 -3.89
N ASP A 214 -9.15 14.18 -3.57
CA ASP A 214 -8.89 15.25 -4.54
C ASP A 214 -7.40 15.27 -4.91
N LEU A 215 -6.50 15.15 -3.92
CA LEU A 215 -5.06 15.01 -4.18
C LEU A 215 -4.76 13.75 -5.01
N THR A 216 -5.39 12.61 -4.67
CA THR A 216 -5.28 11.36 -5.41
C THR A 216 -5.67 11.51 -6.88
N SER A 217 -6.66 12.37 -7.17
CA SER A 217 -7.14 12.61 -8.53
C SER A 217 -6.08 13.24 -9.45
N PHE A 218 -5.11 13.97 -8.91
CA PHE A 218 -3.96 14.48 -9.66
C PHE A 218 -2.86 13.43 -9.83
N ILE A 219 -2.58 12.67 -8.77
CA ILE A 219 -1.43 11.75 -8.71
C ILE A 219 -1.62 10.51 -9.59
N ARG A 220 -2.86 10.04 -9.77
CA ARG A 220 -3.16 8.81 -10.50
C ARG A 220 -3.39 8.99 -12.00
N GLN A 221 -3.21 10.19 -12.53
CA GLN A 221 -3.31 10.43 -13.97
C GLN A 221 -2.02 10.01 -14.67
N GLU A 222 -2.13 9.49 -15.88
CA GLU A 222 -1.00 9.22 -16.77
C GLU A 222 -0.52 10.52 -17.42
N GLU A 223 -1.46 11.38 -17.78
CA GLU A 223 -1.18 12.73 -18.30
C GLU A 223 -1.45 13.80 -17.24
N PRO A 224 -0.71 14.93 -17.25
CA PRO A 224 -0.89 16.02 -16.29
C PRO A 224 -2.33 16.58 -16.33
N LYS A 225 -3.02 16.54 -15.22
CA LYS A 225 -4.34 17.17 -15.06
C LYS A 225 -4.17 18.62 -14.65
N GLU A 226 -5.04 19.50 -15.12
CA GLU A 226 -5.07 20.92 -14.72
C GLU A 226 -5.09 21.05 -13.19
N GLY A 227 -4.18 21.84 -12.63
CA GLY A 227 -3.98 22.03 -11.19
C GLY A 227 -3.07 20.98 -10.53
N HIS A 228 -2.44 20.09 -11.30
CA HIS A 228 -1.52 19.08 -10.74
C HIS A 228 -0.32 19.69 -10.01
N GLU A 229 0.03 20.92 -10.29
CA GLU A 229 1.16 21.65 -9.66
C GLU A 229 0.97 21.87 -8.16
N VAL A 230 -0.25 21.70 -7.64
CA VAL A 230 -0.52 21.74 -6.20
C VAL A 230 0.16 20.58 -5.46
N VAL A 231 0.42 19.46 -6.12
CA VAL A 231 1.07 18.30 -5.51
C VAL A 231 2.52 18.63 -5.18
N GLN A 232 2.91 18.43 -3.94
CA GLN A 232 4.28 18.57 -3.46
C GLN A 232 4.91 17.20 -3.23
N TYR A 233 6.22 17.09 -3.36
CA TYR A 233 6.97 15.90 -3.02
C TYR A 233 7.73 16.13 -1.69
N HIS A 234 7.23 15.53 -0.62
CA HIS A 234 7.79 15.62 0.71
C HIS A 234 8.79 14.49 0.93
N VAL A 235 10.07 14.81 0.83
CA VAL A 235 11.18 13.84 0.93
C VAL A 235 11.58 13.64 2.38
N TYR A 236 11.65 12.40 2.83
CA TYR A 236 11.99 12.02 4.20
C TYR A 236 13.09 10.94 4.29
N ASP A 237 13.55 10.39 3.16
CA ASP A 237 14.63 9.40 3.17
C ASP A 237 15.39 9.37 1.82
N ILE A 238 16.54 8.70 1.81
CA ILE A 238 17.37 8.41 0.65
C ILE A 238 17.53 6.89 0.58
N PRO A 239 17.11 6.22 -0.51
CA PRO A 239 17.30 4.79 -0.68
C PRO A 239 18.78 4.41 -0.92
N ASP A 240 19.56 4.40 0.16
CA ASP A 240 20.96 3.95 0.17
C ASP A 240 21.16 2.97 1.33
N GLU A 241 21.49 1.72 1.00
CA GLU A 241 21.69 0.63 1.95
C GLU A 241 23.00 0.73 2.73
N ASN A 242 23.96 1.55 2.25
CA ASN A 242 25.25 1.74 2.89
C ASN A 242 25.19 2.77 4.02
N LEU A 243 24.28 3.73 3.94
CA LEU A 243 24.15 4.81 4.88
C LEU A 243 23.20 4.48 6.03
N THR A 244 23.52 4.94 7.23
CA THR A 244 22.62 4.92 8.39
C THR A 244 21.49 5.95 8.26
N ASN A 245 20.42 5.81 9.01
CA ASN A 245 19.34 6.81 9.06
C ASN A 245 19.88 8.21 9.42
N LYS A 246 20.84 8.29 10.33
CA LYS A 246 21.44 9.58 10.73
C LYS A 246 22.23 10.23 9.58
N GLU A 247 23.05 9.45 8.87
CA GLU A 247 23.80 9.95 7.71
C GLU A 247 22.88 10.41 6.58
N ARG A 248 21.83 9.64 6.28
CA ARG A 248 20.81 10.02 5.27
C ARG A 248 20.05 11.29 5.67
N TYR A 249 19.72 11.42 6.96
CA TYR A 249 19.13 12.64 7.50
C TYR A 249 20.04 13.85 7.32
N ASP A 250 21.33 13.74 7.65
CA ASP A 250 22.27 14.85 7.52
C ASP A 250 22.42 15.30 6.05
N ILE A 251 22.41 14.33 5.12
CA ILE A 251 22.40 14.65 3.69
C ILE A 251 21.13 15.41 3.31
N LEU A 252 19.95 14.94 3.75
CA LEU A 252 18.68 15.61 3.46
C LEU A 252 18.63 17.04 4.00
N GLU A 253 19.13 17.26 5.22
CA GLU A 253 19.22 18.61 5.79
C GLU A 253 20.14 19.53 4.97
N SER A 254 21.24 19.00 4.44
CA SER A 254 22.14 19.76 3.55
C SER A 254 21.49 20.12 2.22
N LEU A 255 20.52 19.33 1.77
CA LEU A 255 19.76 19.59 0.55
C LEU A 255 18.58 20.57 0.72
N ARG A 256 18.16 20.84 1.97
CA ARG A 256 17.02 21.71 2.25
C ARG A 256 17.08 23.08 1.55
N PRO A 257 18.21 23.81 1.56
CA PRO A 257 18.29 25.09 0.84
C PRO A 257 18.18 24.97 -0.69
N VAL A 258 18.56 23.81 -1.23
CA VAL A 258 18.49 23.55 -2.69
C VAL A 258 17.05 23.49 -3.18
N PHE A 259 16.18 22.96 -2.35
CA PHE A 259 14.75 22.76 -2.65
C PHE A 259 13.86 23.92 -2.17
N GLU A 260 14.45 24.99 -1.63
CA GLU A 260 13.69 26.17 -1.25
C GLU A 260 12.95 26.77 -2.47
N ASN A 261 11.70 27.17 -2.29
CA ASN A 261 10.82 27.69 -3.35
C ASN A 261 10.55 26.71 -4.51
N THR A 262 10.71 25.43 -4.28
CA THR A 262 10.34 24.36 -5.24
C THR A 262 9.17 23.52 -4.69
N PRO A 263 8.53 22.68 -5.53
CA PRO A 263 7.52 21.72 -5.04
C PRO A 263 8.12 20.57 -4.20
N ILE A 264 9.45 20.52 -4.05
CA ILE A 264 10.12 19.52 -3.22
C ILE A 264 10.28 20.09 -1.80
N LYS A 265 9.88 19.31 -0.79
CA LYS A 265 9.98 19.70 0.63
C LYS A 265 10.75 18.63 1.39
N ILE A 266 11.82 19.00 2.05
CA ILE A 266 12.48 18.08 2.98
C ILE A 266 11.65 18.05 4.28
N VAL A 267 11.22 16.86 4.68
CA VAL A 267 10.38 16.67 5.87
C VAL A 267 11.15 17.05 7.12
N GLU A 268 10.49 17.77 8.01
CA GLU A 268 11.01 18.08 9.35
C GLU A 268 11.38 16.79 10.09
N THR A 269 12.55 16.78 10.70
CA THR A 269 13.02 15.64 11.48
C THR A 269 13.60 16.15 12.80
N VAL A 270 13.14 15.59 13.91
CA VAL A 270 13.61 15.94 15.24
C VAL A 270 14.31 14.76 15.91
N ILE A 271 15.19 15.02 16.85
CA ILE A 271 15.80 14.00 17.71
C ILE A 271 14.98 13.91 18.99
N VAL A 272 14.54 12.71 19.34
CA VAL A 272 13.84 12.40 20.59
C VAL A 272 14.72 11.50 21.44
N ASN A 273 14.90 11.83 22.73
CA ASN A 273 15.85 11.15 23.62
C ASN A 273 15.25 9.99 24.41
N ASN A 274 13.93 9.92 24.47
CA ASN A 274 13.20 8.89 25.22
C ASN A 274 11.78 8.73 24.65
N GLU A 275 11.04 7.78 25.20
CA GLU A 275 9.68 7.47 24.78
C GLU A 275 8.69 8.61 25.09
N ASP A 276 8.86 9.32 26.21
CA ASP A 276 7.97 10.44 26.58
C ASP A 276 8.08 11.58 25.56
N GLU A 277 9.30 11.92 25.13
CA GLU A 277 9.53 12.91 24.07
C GLU A 277 8.93 12.46 22.73
N LEU A 278 8.98 11.15 22.42
CA LEU A 278 8.37 10.61 21.20
C LEU A 278 6.83 10.73 21.24
N TYR A 279 6.20 10.48 22.37
CA TYR A 279 4.77 10.67 22.54
C TYR A 279 4.36 12.15 22.55
N ALA A 280 5.15 13.02 23.15
CA ALA A 280 4.93 14.47 23.08
C ALA A 280 5.01 14.98 21.63
N TYR A 281 5.96 14.45 20.84
CA TYR A 281 6.06 14.76 19.42
C TYR A 281 4.88 14.17 18.59
N LEU A 282 4.38 12.99 18.97
CA LEU A 282 3.15 12.44 18.36
C LEU A 282 1.97 13.38 18.58
N ASP A 283 1.78 13.87 19.80
CA ASP A 283 0.68 14.79 20.13
C ASP A 283 0.81 16.12 19.38
N ASP A 284 2.03 16.66 19.23
CA ASP A 284 2.30 17.84 18.39
C ASP A 284 1.94 17.57 16.90
N CYS A 285 2.38 16.44 16.35
CA CYS A 285 2.04 16.06 14.98
C CYS A 285 0.51 15.98 14.77
N LEU A 286 -0.22 15.38 15.71
CA LEU A 286 -1.68 15.28 15.66
C LEU A 286 -2.34 16.66 15.77
N ALA A 287 -1.86 17.53 16.65
CA ALA A 287 -2.35 18.90 16.79
C ALA A 287 -2.14 19.73 15.50
N ARG A 288 -1.05 19.48 14.79
CA ARG A 288 -0.77 20.08 13.47
C ARG A 288 -1.56 19.42 12.33
N GLY A 289 -2.34 18.36 12.57
CA GLY A 289 -3.21 17.68 11.60
C GLY A 289 -2.52 16.60 10.77
N TYR A 290 -1.37 16.10 11.20
CA TYR A 290 -0.75 14.91 10.60
C TYR A 290 -1.41 13.62 11.08
N GLU A 291 -1.18 12.51 10.35
CA GLU A 291 -1.75 11.18 10.66
C GLU A 291 -1.16 10.57 11.97
N GLY A 292 -0.05 11.10 12.41
CA GLY A 292 0.76 10.62 13.52
C GLY A 292 2.22 10.97 13.33
N CYS A 293 3.13 10.13 13.85
CA CYS A 293 4.56 10.29 13.63
C CYS A 293 5.25 8.96 13.24
N MET A 294 6.48 9.10 12.77
CA MET A 294 7.39 8.00 12.45
C MET A 294 8.58 8.08 13.40
N ALA A 295 9.06 6.93 13.88
CA ALA A 295 10.29 6.82 14.66
C ALA A 295 11.31 5.98 13.88
N ARG A 296 12.60 6.40 13.92
CA ARG A 296 13.71 5.73 13.21
C ARG A 296 14.90 5.56 14.14
N ASN A 297 15.50 4.37 14.17
CA ASN A 297 16.80 4.17 14.79
C ASN A 297 17.87 4.92 14.02
N MET A 298 18.74 5.65 14.70
CA MET A 298 19.79 6.45 14.07
C MET A 298 20.78 5.58 13.28
N ASP A 299 21.11 4.39 13.80
CA ASP A 299 22.03 3.43 13.20
C ASP A 299 21.39 2.49 12.16
N GLY A 300 20.06 2.58 11.95
CA GLY A 300 19.31 1.75 11.02
C GLY A 300 19.72 1.99 9.55
N LYS A 301 19.80 0.91 8.79
CA LYS A 301 20.09 0.94 7.35
C LYS A 301 18.80 1.03 6.53
N TYR A 302 18.90 1.48 5.28
CA TYR A 302 17.78 1.39 4.34
C TYR A 302 17.63 -0.06 3.88
N GLU A 303 16.43 -0.62 4.04
CA GLU A 303 16.13 -1.99 3.65
C GLU A 303 14.94 -2.02 2.69
N ASN A 304 15.05 -2.70 1.57
CA ASN A 304 13.98 -2.84 0.57
C ASN A 304 12.83 -3.76 1.04
N LYS A 305 12.54 -3.76 2.33
CA LYS A 305 11.52 -4.58 3.02
C LYS A 305 10.96 -3.85 4.24
N ARG A 306 10.15 -4.54 5.03
CA ARG A 306 9.72 -4.03 6.34
C ARG A 306 10.88 -4.11 7.34
N SER A 307 11.22 -2.96 7.95
CA SER A 307 12.33 -2.84 8.92
C SER A 307 11.83 -2.49 10.30
N TYR A 308 12.48 -3.03 11.33
CA TYR A 308 12.27 -2.67 12.73
C TYR A 308 12.85 -1.29 13.06
N ASP A 309 13.81 -0.82 12.25
CA ASP A 309 14.45 0.49 12.40
C ASP A 309 13.59 1.65 11.92
N LEU A 310 12.40 1.36 11.36
CA LEU A 310 11.39 2.31 10.98
C LEU A 310 10.04 1.89 11.57
N GLN A 311 9.47 2.72 12.42
CA GLN A 311 8.20 2.42 13.07
C GLN A 311 7.22 3.60 12.97
N LYS A 312 5.94 3.28 12.91
CA LYS A 312 4.85 4.27 12.80
C LYS A 312 4.02 4.29 14.07
N LEU A 313 3.79 5.48 14.58
CA LEU A 313 2.86 5.78 15.66
C LEU A 313 1.63 6.48 15.08
N LYS A 314 0.46 5.99 15.46
CA LYS A 314 -0.83 6.57 15.05
C LYS A 314 -1.76 6.56 16.24
N LYS A 315 -2.56 7.60 16.38
CA LYS A 315 -3.73 7.56 17.25
C LYS A 315 -4.89 6.93 16.47
N PHE A 316 -5.65 6.11 17.16
CA PHE A 316 -6.92 5.59 16.67
C PHE A 316 -8.01 6.19 17.54
N ASP A 317 -9.07 6.63 16.90
CA ASP A 317 -10.31 6.94 17.57
C ASP A 317 -11.14 5.66 17.69
N ASP A 318 -11.99 5.58 18.69
CA ASP A 318 -13.01 4.55 18.81
C ASP A 318 -14.37 5.23 19.09
N ASP A 319 -15.40 4.67 18.50
CA ASP A 319 -16.77 5.09 18.71
C ASP A 319 -17.71 3.91 18.49
N GLU A 320 -18.97 4.08 18.84
CA GLU A 320 -19.98 3.04 18.82
C GLU A 320 -20.93 3.23 17.65
N PHE A 321 -21.16 2.15 16.90
CA PHE A 321 -22.05 2.15 15.74
C PHE A 321 -23.02 0.98 15.82
N ARG A 322 -24.23 1.16 15.29
CA ARG A 322 -25.24 0.10 15.23
C ARG A 322 -25.03 -0.75 14.00
N ILE A 323 -25.07 -2.07 14.16
CA ILE A 323 -25.09 -3.00 13.03
C ILE A 323 -26.51 -3.07 12.50
N VAL A 324 -26.70 -2.71 11.24
CA VAL A 324 -28.02 -2.69 10.57
C VAL A 324 -28.20 -3.83 9.59
N ASP A 325 -27.07 -4.34 9.05
CA ASP A 325 -27.09 -5.45 8.10
C ASP A 325 -25.71 -6.13 8.06
N ILE A 326 -25.59 -7.21 7.33
CA ILE A 326 -24.32 -7.86 7.02
C ILE A 326 -24.18 -8.17 5.53
N LYS A 327 -22.93 -8.18 5.07
CA LYS A 327 -22.53 -8.75 3.77
C LYS A 327 -21.69 -10.00 4.01
N VAL A 328 -21.88 -11.00 3.16
CA VAL A 328 -20.98 -12.15 3.15
C VAL A 328 -19.77 -11.82 2.29
N GLY A 329 -18.59 -11.91 2.87
CA GLY A 329 -17.34 -11.70 2.15
C GLY A 329 -17.16 -12.77 1.05
N ASN A 330 -16.68 -12.35 -0.11
CA ASN A 330 -16.54 -13.22 -1.28
C ASN A 330 -15.09 -13.45 -1.69
N LYS A 331 -14.09 -12.92 -0.96
CA LYS A 331 -12.67 -12.98 -1.36
C LYS A 331 -11.73 -13.18 -0.17
N GLY A 332 -10.64 -13.92 -0.44
CA GLY A 332 -9.53 -14.10 0.49
C GLY A 332 -9.97 -14.71 1.83
N SER A 333 -9.35 -14.31 2.93
CA SER A 333 -9.66 -14.80 4.28
C SER A 333 -11.08 -14.48 4.76
N MET A 334 -11.77 -13.54 4.08
CA MET A 334 -13.14 -13.15 4.40
C MET A 334 -14.20 -13.89 3.58
N ALA A 335 -13.82 -14.81 2.69
CA ALA A 335 -14.79 -15.62 1.94
C ALA A 335 -15.68 -16.42 2.90
N GLY A 336 -17.01 -16.31 2.73
CA GLY A 336 -18.00 -16.96 3.59
C GLY A 336 -18.16 -16.34 4.99
N LYS A 337 -17.60 -15.17 5.27
CA LYS A 337 -17.59 -14.54 6.59
C LYS A 337 -18.35 -13.21 6.58
N ALA A 338 -18.94 -12.85 7.72
CA ALA A 338 -19.68 -11.62 7.88
C ALA A 338 -18.77 -10.39 7.80
N VAL A 339 -19.23 -9.41 7.04
CA VAL A 339 -18.78 -8.01 7.06
C VAL A 339 -19.97 -7.19 7.51
N PHE A 340 -19.86 -6.50 8.63
CA PHE A 340 -20.96 -5.73 9.19
C PHE A 340 -21.22 -4.47 8.41
N ILE A 341 -22.47 -4.12 8.22
CA ILE A 341 -22.92 -2.83 7.72
C ILE A 341 -23.36 -2.04 8.93
N CYS A 342 -22.65 -0.94 9.20
CA CYS A 342 -22.85 -0.13 10.39
C CYS A 342 -23.43 1.24 10.04
N GLU A 343 -24.32 1.75 10.90
CA GLU A 343 -24.85 3.13 10.84
C GLU A 343 -24.50 3.90 12.11
N LYS A 344 -24.71 5.21 12.11
CA LYS A 344 -24.51 6.02 13.32
C LYS A 344 -25.42 5.55 14.47
N TYR A 345 -24.86 5.56 15.67
CA TYR A 345 -25.57 5.23 16.90
C TYR A 345 -25.94 6.47 17.72
N ARG A 346 -25.10 7.52 17.64
CA ARG A 346 -25.26 8.79 18.36
C ARG A 346 -25.47 9.94 17.39
N ASP A 347 -26.23 10.96 17.79
CA ASP A 347 -26.56 12.09 16.91
C ASP A 347 -25.35 12.98 16.61
N GLU A 348 -24.40 13.12 17.53
CA GLU A 348 -23.18 13.88 17.38
C GLU A 348 -22.15 13.28 16.41
N GLN A 349 -22.32 12.03 15.99
CA GLN A 349 -21.45 11.40 15.01
C GLN A 349 -21.61 12.08 13.63
N PRO A 350 -20.51 12.35 12.90
CA PRO A 350 -20.59 13.09 11.64
C PRO A 350 -21.21 12.31 10.47
N LEU A 351 -21.41 10.98 10.62
CA LEU A 351 -22.06 10.15 9.60
C LEU A 351 -23.50 10.62 9.36
N PRO A 352 -23.91 10.95 8.12
CA PRO A 352 -25.29 11.36 7.82
C PRO A 352 -26.29 10.26 8.18
N LYS A 353 -27.50 10.67 8.59
CA LYS A 353 -28.58 9.74 8.93
C LYS A 353 -28.93 8.87 7.70
N GLY A 354 -29.00 7.56 7.88
CA GLY A 354 -29.28 6.59 6.82
C GLY A 354 -28.07 6.20 5.96
N GLU A 355 -26.94 6.89 6.12
CA GLU A 355 -25.68 6.44 5.50
C GLU A 355 -25.04 5.33 6.31
N THR A 356 -24.43 4.38 5.61
CA THR A 356 -23.78 3.22 6.21
C THR A 356 -22.34 3.06 5.75
N PHE A 357 -21.58 2.27 6.48
CA PHE A 357 -20.23 1.86 6.10
C PHE A 357 -19.97 0.38 6.46
N ASP A 358 -19.07 -0.23 5.71
CA ASP A 358 -18.66 -1.63 5.92
C ASP A 358 -17.61 -1.70 7.03
N CYS A 359 -17.79 -2.61 7.99
CA CYS A 359 -16.85 -2.82 9.08
C CYS A 359 -16.54 -4.31 9.26
N LYS A 360 -15.25 -4.65 9.35
CA LYS A 360 -14.79 -6.02 9.63
C LYS A 360 -14.53 -6.14 11.13
N LEU A 361 -15.05 -7.17 11.76
CA LEU A 361 -14.74 -7.48 13.16
C LEU A 361 -13.35 -8.12 13.26
N ARG A 362 -12.58 -7.69 14.23
CA ARG A 362 -11.34 -8.33 14.66
C ARG A 362 -11.70 -9.50 15.59
N GLY A 363 -11.29 -10.72 15.27
CA GLY A 363 -11.59 -11.85 16.15
C GLY A 363 -11.55 -13.21 15.45
N ASN A 364 -12.27 -14.16 16.03
CA ASN A 364 -12.34 -15.54 15.56
C ASN A 364 -13.09 -15.65 14.22
N MET A 365 -12.45 -16.27 13.25
CA MET A 365 -13.02 -16.46 11.90
C MET A 365 -14.23 -17.38 11.89
N ASP A 366 -14.34 -18.30 12.83
CA ASP A 366 -15.49 -19.22 12.95
C ASP A 366 -16.74 -18.50 13.46
N GLU A 367 -16.57 -17.50 14.33
CA GLU A 367 -17.69 -16.64 14.75
C GLU A 367 -18.23 -15.80 13.59
N LEU A 368 -17.33 -15.29 12.75
CA LEU A 368 -17.73 -14.53 11.56
C LEU A 368 -18.50 -15.39 10.55
N THR A 369 -18.20 -16.69 10.48
CA THR A 369 -18.98 -17.63 9.67
C THR A 369 -20.39 -17.83 10.25
N LYS A 370 -20.52 -18.01 11.57
CA LYS A 370 -21.82 -18.10 12.23
C LYS A 370 -22.68 -16.86 12.03
N TYR A 371 -22.09 -15.67 12.11
CA TYR A 371 -22.82 -14.42 11.86
C TYR A 371 -23.24 -14.26 10.40
N ALA A 372 -22.49 -14.86 9.45
CA ALA A 372 -22.87 -14.89 8.05
C ALA A 372 -24.04 -15.86 7.79
N GLU A 373 -24.09 -16.97 8.52
CA GLU A 373 -25.16 -17.98 8.46
C GLU A 373 -26.43 -17.51 9.18
N ASP A 374 -26.29 -16.82 10.30
CA ASP A 374 -27.41 -16.26 11.06
C ASP A 374 -27.16 -14.78 11.43
N PRO A 375 -27.55 -13.85 10.56
CA PRO A 375 -27.43 -12.41 10.79
C PRO A 375 -28.16 -11.91 12.02
N SER A 376 -29.22 -12.58 12.47
CA SER A 376 -30.03 -12.17 13.62
C SER A 376 -29.22 -12.12 14.92
N LEU A 377 -28.11 -12.85 14.97
CA LEU A 377 -27.19 -12.88 16.12
C LEU A 377 -26.50 -11.53 16.36
N VAL A 378 -26.42 -10.65 15.34
CA VAL A 378 -25.61 -9.41 15.42
C VAL A 378 -26.38 -8.16 14.95
N ILE A 379 -27.38 -8.28 14.12
CA ILE A 379 -28.19 -7.12 13.67
C ILE A 379 -28.86 -6.47 14.90
N GLY A 380 -28.77 -5.15 14.95
CA GLY A 380 -29.25 -4.31 16.06
C GLY A 380 -28.24 -4.13 17.20
N LYS A 381 -27.21 -4.97 17.30
CA LYS A 381 -26.15 -4.80 18.32
C LYS A 381 -25.30 -3.57 18.06
N ILE A 382 -24.76 -3.03 19.14
CA ILE A 382 -23.80 -1.93 19.11
C ILE A 382 -22.38 -2.50 19.05
N LEU A 383 -21.60 -2.01 18.07
CA LEU A 383 -20.23 -2.40 17.84
C LEU A 383 -19.31 -1.24 18.20
N THR A 384 -18.33 -1.44 19.07
CA THR A 384 -17.21 -0.52 19.24
C THR A 384 -16.30 -0.68 18.05
N VAL A 385 -16.14 0.40 17.26
CA VAL A 385 -15.33 0.44 16.04
C VAL A 385 -14.14 1.36 16.25
N LYS A 386 -12.95 0.85 15.97
CA LYS A 386 -11.69 1.58 15.96
C LYS A 386 -11.40 2.07 14.54
N PHE A 387 -11.04 3.33 14.39
CA PHE A 387 -10.83 3.95 13.08
C PHE A 387 -9.81 5.09 13.13
N GLN A 388 -9.50 5.71 11.99
CA GLN A 388 -8.50 6.79 11.87
C GLN A 388 -9.18 8.07 11.35
N GLY A 389 -9.96 8.73 12.20
CA GLY A 389 -10.75 9.90 11.82
C GLY A 389 -11.85 9.57 10.82
N TYR A 390 -12.46 10.61 10.27
CA TYR A 390 -13.59 10.50 9.35
C TYR A 390 -13.21 10.96 7.94
N THR A 391 -13.89 10.42 6.92
CA THR A 391 -13.86 10.94 5.55
C THR A 391 -14.65 12.25 5.47
N LYS A 392 -14.54 12.99 4.35
CA LYS A 392 -15.38 14.16 4.07
C LYS A 392 -16.89 13.87 4.08
N TYR A 393 -17.27 12.60 3.96
CA TYR A 393 -18.66 12.14 4.03
C TYR A 393 -19.06 11.65 5.43
N GLY A 394 -18.26 11.90 6.45
CA GLY A 394 -18.52 11.49 7.82
C GLY A 394 -18.39 9.98 8.09
N LYS A 395 -17.88 9.20 7.15
CA LYS A 395 -17.64 7.75 7.33
C LYS A 395 -16.31 7.50 8.00
N PRO A 396 -16.22 6.59 8.99
CA PRO A 396 -14.95 6.19 9.60
C PRO A 396 -13.94 5.71 8.55
N ARG A 397 -12.69 6.16 8.67
CA ARG A 397 -11.58 5.71 7.80
C ARG A 397 -10.95 4.44 8.37
N PHE A 398 -10.81 3.40 7.54
CA PHE A 398 -10.24 2.10 7.92
C PHE A 398 -10.90 1.47 9.15
N PRO A 399 -12.24 1.38 9.19
CA PRO A 399 -12.96 0.90 10.36
C PRO A 399 -12.68 -0.58 10.64
N VAL A 400 -12.47 -0.88 11.93
CA VAL A 400 -12.28 -2.25 12.44
C VAL A 400 -13.11 -2.40 13.71
N GLY A 401 -14.08 -3.31 13.71
CA GLY A 401 -14.85 -3.67 14.89
C GLY A 401 -13.95 -4.38 15.91
N GLU A 402 -13.98 -3.92 17.14
CA GLU A 402 -13.17 -4.48 18.24
C GLU A 402 -14.00 -5.42 19.12
N ARG A 403 -15.18 -4.99 19.50
CA ARG A 403 -16.06 -5.76 20.42
C ARG A 403 -17.52 -5.29 20.32
N PHE A 404 -18.46 -6.16 20.66
CA PHE A 404 -19.83 -5.74 20.92
C PHE A 404 -19.92 -5.03 22.26
N ARG A 405 -20.74 -3.99 22.33
CA ARG A 405 -21.09 -3.36 23.60
C ARG A 405 -21.97 -4.32 24.40
N ILE A 406 -21.62 -4.52 25.66
CA ILE A 406 -22.47 -5.23 26.61
C ILE A 406 -23.46 -4.18 27.14
N GLU A 407 -24.73 -4.32 26.84
CA GLU A 407 -25.78 -3.55 27.53
C GLU A 407 -25.88 -4.09 28.96
N LEU A 408 -25.64 -3.23 29.93
CA LEU A 408 -25.79 -3.54 31.37
C LEU A 408 -27.26 -3.41 31.76
#